data_09f549d5eeae6e8ac4772f2654c55acc
#
_entry.id   09f549d5eeae6e8ac4772f2654c55acc
#
_cell.length_a   1.000
_cell.length_b   1.000
_cell.length_c   1.000
_cell.angle_alpha   90.00
_cell.angle_beta   90.00
_cell.angle_gamma   90.00
#
_symmetry.space_group_name_H-M   'P 1'
#
loop_
_entity.id
_entity.type
_entity.pdbx_description
1 polymer ?
#
loop_
_entity_poly.entity_id
_entity_poly.type
_entity_poly.pdbx_seq_one_letter_code
_entity_poly.pdbx_strand_id
1 'polypeptide(L)'
;MKIAISYPPIVNQEGQKAMVSQNRNVQFFKKPTYLLPVIHAQAATWLRDLGYDVLWDDGNSQEKNFDDWYKDLIAWEPDVVVLESTTPVMKFYWSLIDRIKSHIPKSIIVMTGYHSMRKPEETLLESSTDVVLKSNHIDFVLKKLIPYIDEHENWRSNCPIEGLTIRRDEKEFYDTGNFRQIESLDLSPDVDRSLVNWKNYAYENGNFLQTPGAYATSVIRDCMFGKCTFCRYNGPDLTFSMRSVNKSLDEYQRLIEENGTKEIFDDSGVWYRGAEARAFARGIIDRGLHKKGCYFGFNTRFGYLDEETVSLLSRANFRFILVGLEACDQETLDRLDKGYSVEDAEKNLRLFSKYRLYPHLTIMVGYYWQTRQQLEKTISTVRQFMFSGLARTLQVTLCTPLDFTPYHRECI
;
A
#
# COMPACT_ATOMS: atom_id res chain seq x y z
N MET A 1 -11.39 16.08 19.68
CA MET A 1 -12.09 14.95 19.00
C MET A 1 -11.33 13.65 19.22
N LYS A 2 -12.05 12.51 19.27
CA LYS A 2 -11.54 11.14 19.29
C LYS A 2 -11.59 10.56 17.87
N ILE A 3 -10.48 10.05 17.36
CA ILE A 3 -10.36 9.60 15.98
C ILE A 3 -9.86 8.16 15.97
N ALA A 4 -10.67 7.22 15.48
CA ALA A 4 -10.27 5.84 15.28
C ALA A 4 -9.82 5.61 13.83
N ILE A 5 -8.60 5.14 13.63
CA ILE A 5 -8.17 4.56 12.35
C ILE A 5 -8.24 3.05 12.53
N SER A 6 -9.23 2.42 11.89
CA SER A 6 -9.69 1.09 12.29
C SER A 6 -9.72 0.11 11.12
N TYR A 7 -9.24 -1.10 11.40
CA TYR A 7 -9.21 -2.24 10.48
C TYR A 7 -9.94 -3.43 11.10
N PRO A 8 -11.17 -3.73 10.63
CA PRO A 8 -11.91 -4.87 11.16
C PRO A 8 -11.20 -6.19 10.85
N PRO A 9 -11.21 -7.16 11.77
CA PRO A 9 -10.70 -8.50 11.50
C PRO A 9 -11.66 -9.24 10.56
N ILE A 10 -11.29 -9.34 9.29
CA ILE A 10 -12.04 -10.08 8.28
C ILE A 10 -11.39 -11.45 8.13
N VAL A 11 -12.19 -12.51 8.21
CA VAL A 11 -11.73 -13.89 8.04
C VAL A 11 -12.49 -14.57 6.91
N ASN A 12 -11.83 -15.45 6.19
CA ASN A 12 -12.49 -16.30 5.20
C ASN A 12 -13.12 -17.54 5.88
N GLN A 13 -13.77 -18.41 5.09
CA GLN A 13 -14.40 -19.63 5.58
C GLN A 13 -13.43 -20.62 6.24
N GLU A 14 -12.13 -20.52 5.92
CA GLU A 14 -11.06 -21.35 6.51
C GLU A 14 -10.47 -20.73 7.79
N GLY A 15 -11.01 -19.59 8.27
CA GLY A 15 -10.51 -18.87 9.44
C GLY A 15 -9.22 -18.08 9.20
N GLN A 16 -8.80 -17.93 7.94
CA GLN A 16 -7.63 -17.13 7.61
C GLN A 16 -7.98 -15.64 7.62
N LYS A 17 -7.13 -14.83 8.24
CA LYS A 17 -7.34 -13.38 8.32
C LYS A 17 -7.01 -12.71 7.00
N ALA A 18 -7.86 -11.76 6.62
CA ALA A 18 -7.64 -10.89 5.48
C ALA A 18 -6.61 -9.82 5.83
N MET A 19 -5.71 -9.60 4.89
CA MET A 19 -4.91 -8.39 4.87
C MET A 19 -5.52 -7.42 3.86
N VAL A 20 -5.84 -6.23 4.33
CA VAL A 20 -6.24 -5.09 3.50
C VAL A 20 -5.12 -4.09 3.56
N SER A 21 -4.57 -3.68 2.44
CA SER A 21 -3.57 -2.62 2.39
C SER A 21 -3.66 -1.83 1.10
N GLN A 22 -3.22 -0.58 1.17
CA GLN A 22 -3.29 0.39 0.09
C GLN A 22 -2.62 -0.08 -1.21
N ASN A 23 -1.54 -0.85 -1.12
CA ASN A 23 -0.79 -1.33 -2.27
C ASN A 23 -1.23 -2.72 -2.73
N ARG A 24 -2.17 -3.36 -2.05
CA ARG A 24 -2.56 -4.75 -2.33
C ARG A 24 -4.08 -4.91 -2.28
N ASN A 25 -4.58 -5.83 -3.08
CA ASN A 25 -5.94 -6.33 -2.89
C ASN A 25 -6.01 -7.18 -1.63
N VAL A 26 -7.23 -7.50 -1.18
CA VAL A 26 -7.44 -8.46 -0.09
C VAL A 26 -6.70 -9.75 -0.38
N GLN A 27 -5.86 -10.17 0.56
CA GLN A 27 -5.17 -11.45 0.54
C GLN A 27 -5.41 -12.17 1.85
N PHE A 28 -5.52 -13.50 1.79
CA PHE A 28 -5.67 -14.35 2.97
C PHE A 28 -4.40 -15.19 3.12
N PHE A 29 -3.81 -15.23 4.31
CA PHE A 29 -2.58 -15.95 4.57
C PHE A 29 -2.78 -17.05 5.59
N LYS A 30 -2.18 -18.23 5.33
CA LYS A 30 -2.15 -19.35 6.30
C LYS A 30 -1.27 -19.03 7.51
N LYS A 31 -0.19 -18.27 7.31
CA LYS A 31 0.63 -17.73 8.40
C LYS A 31 0.28 -16.27 8.60
N PRO A 32 0.20 -15.80 9.82
CA PRO A 32 0.02 -14.38 10.09
C PRO A 32 1.03 -13.56 9.30
N THR A 33 0.54 -12.57 8.56
CA THR A 33 1.35 -11.64 7.80
C THR A 33 0.68 -10.29 7.87
N TYR A 34 1.09 -9.52 8.87
CA TYR A 34 0.51 -8.21 9.13
C TYR A 34 1.37 -7.14 8.46
N LEU A 35 0.81 -6.47 7.46
CA LEU A 35 1.43 -5.34 6.79
C LEU A 35 0.97 -4.06 7.47
N LEU A 36 1.90 -3.25 7.96
CA LEU A 36 1.56 -1.94 8.51
C LEU A 36 1.03 -1.04 7.37
N PRO A 37 -0.19 -0.52 7.49
CA PRO A 37 -0.72 0.47 6.55
C PRO A 37 -0.03 1.82 6.75
N VAL A 38 1.16 1.98 6.15
CA VAL A 38 2.09 3.07 6.45
C VAL A 38 1.47 4.45 6.29
N ILE A 39 0.66 4.68 5.24
CA ILE A 39 0.08 6.00 4.98
C ILE A 39 -0.99 6.36 6.01
N HIS A 40 -1.81 5.39 6.43
CA HIS A 40 -2.76 5.60 7.53
C HIS A 40 -2.04 5.77 8.87
N ALA A 41 -0.93 5.06 9.08
CA ALA A 41 -0.09 5.21 10.26
C ALA A 41 0.57 6.61 10.32
N GLN A 42 0.95 7.17 9.17
CA GLN A 42 1.40 8.56 9.06
C GLN A 42 0.27 9.55 9.37
N ALA A 43 -0.96 9.28 8.88
CA ALA A 43 -2.13 10.08 9.22
C ALA A 43 -2.40 10.04 10.73
N ALA A 44 -2.37 8.86 11.35
CA ALA A 44 -2.52 8.69 12.79
C ALA A 44 -1.49 9.52 13.57
N THR A 45 -0.22 9.43 13.16
CA THR A 45 0.87 10.21 13.76
C THR A 45 0.61 11.71 13.65
N TRP A 46 0.24 12.17 12.46
CA TRP A 46 -0.01 13.59 12.22
C TRP A 46 -1.18 14.14 13.03
N LEU A 47 -2.28 13.38 13.09
CA LEU A 47 -3.47 13.78 13.87
C LEU A 47 -3.17 13.84 15.37
N ARG A 48 -2.41 12.88 15.90
CA ARG A 48 -1.93 12.92 17.29
C ARG A 48 -1.05 14.15 17.53
N ASP A 49 -0.14 14.48 16.62
CA ASP A 49 0.75 15.65 16.75
C ASP A 49 -0.03 16.98 16.68
N LEU A 50 -1.21 16.99 16.08
CA LEU A 50 -2.17 18.10 16.13
C LEU A 50 -2.98 18.16 17.44
N GLY A 51 -2.80 17.20 18.36
CA GLY A 51 -3.45 17.18 19.67
C GLY A 51 -4.75 16.39 19.74
N TYR A 52 -5.11 15.63 18.72
CA TYR A 52 -6.28 14.76 18.75
C TYR A 52 -6.02 13.46 19.52
N ASP A 53 -7.07 12.90 20.12
CA ASP A 53 -7.03 11.57 20.74
C ASP A 53 -7.19 10.52 19.64
N VAL A 54 -6.11 9.80 19.33
CA VAL A 54 -6.04 8.88 18.19
C VAL A 54 -5.95 7.44 18.64
N LEU A 55 -6.91 6.63 18.25
CA LEU A 55 -6.89 5.17 18.39
C LEU A 55 -6.42 4.51 17.09
N TRP A 56 -5.32 3.76 17.17
CA TRP A 56 -4.94 2.81 16.15
C TRP A 56 -5.55 1.45 16.48
N ASP A 57 -6.54 1.03 15.72
CA ASP A 57 -7.35 -0.17 16.01
C ASP A 57 -7.29 -1.15 14.84
N ASP A 58 -6.19 -1.88 14.73
CA ASP A 58 -6.04 -2.94 13.75
C ASP A 58 -6.35 -4.31 14.39
N GLY A 59 -7.60 -4.74 14.27
CA GLY A 59 -8.07 -6.00 14.83
C GLY A 59 -7.36 -7.23 14.27
N ASN A 60 -6.80 -7.16 13.04
CA ASN A 60 -6.01 -8.26 12.49
C ASN A 60 -4.66 -8.38 13.19
N SER A 61 -3.90 -7.29 13.29
CA SER A 61 -2.57 -7.29 13.92
C SER A 61 -2.63 -7.48 15.44
N GLN A 62 -3.76 -7.12 16.06
CA GLN A 62 -4.04 -7.34 17.49
C GLN A 62 -4.65 -8.71 17.76
N GLU A 63 -4.82 -9.55 16.74
CA GLU A 63 -5.40 -10.89 16.82
C GLU A 63 -6.80 -10.96 17.45
N LYS A 64 -7.54 -9.86 17.44
CA LYS A 64 -8.91 -9.80 17.92
C LYS A 64 -9.85 -10.63 17.04
N ASN A 65 -10.91 -11.17 17.62
CA ASN A 65 -12.08 -11.59 16.86
C ASN A 65 -12.97 -10.37 16.54
N PHE A 66 -13.93 -10.55 15.65
CA PHE A 66 -14.78 -9.45 15.20
C PHE A 66 -15.62 -8.83 16.33
N ASP A 67 -16.17 -9.64 17.20
CA ASP A 67 -17.07 -9.16 18.27
C ASP A 67 -16.32 -8.36 19.32
N ASP A 68 -15.12 -8.78 19.71
CA ASP A 68 -14.25 -8.04 20.64
C ASP A 68 -13.77 -6.74 20.02
N TRP A 69 -13.30 -6.76 18.77
CA TRP A 69 -12.91 -5.57 18.05
C TRP A 69 -14.07 -4.56 17.95
N TYR A 70 -15.25 -5.04 17.55
CA TYR A 70 -16.43 -4.20 17.40
C TYR A 70 -16.87 -3.57 18.71
N LYS A 71 -16.91 -4.37 19.79
CA LYS A 71 -17.26 -3.92 21.14
C LYS A 71 -16.31 -2.83 21.63
N ASP A 72 -15.00 -3.02 21.44
CA ASP A 72 -13.98 -2.07 21.86
C ASP A 72 -14.13 -0.74 21.10
N LEU A 73 -14.35 -0.80 19.77
CA LEU A 73 -14.56 0.39 18.94
C LEU A 73 -15.79 1.18 19.41
N ILE A 74 -16.93 0.50 19.64
CA ILE A 74 -18.17 1.15 20.09
C ILE A 74 -18.01 1.73 21.48
N ALA A 75 -17.37 1.01 22.41
CA ALA A 75 -17.16 1.45 23.78
C ALA A 75 -16.21 2.66 23.87
N TRP A 76 -15.31 2.83 22.89
CA TRP A 76 -14.42 3.98 22.83
C TRP A 76 -15.13 5.27 22.38
N GLU A 77 -16.30 5.14 21.74
CA GLU A 77 -17.15 6.25 21.26
C GLU A 77 -16.35 7.28 20.43
N PRO A 78 -15.79 6.90 19.26
CA PRO A 78 -15.04 7.82 18.40
C PRO A 78 -15.96 8.89 17.81
N ASP A 79 -15.45 10.12 17.70
CA ASP A 79 -16.10 11.19 16.92
C ASP A 79 -15.94 10.95 15.41
N VAL A 80 -14.81 10.38 15.01
CA VAL A 80 -14.51 10.01 13.61
C VAL A 80 -13.96 8.61 13.55
N VAL A 81 -14.47 7.80 12.60
CA VAL A 81 -13.95 6.48 12.26
C VAL A 81 -13.44 6.50 10.83
N VAL A 82 -12.14 6.25 10.64
CA VAL A 82 -11.51 6.11 9.34
C VAL A 82 -11.35 4.64 9.02
N LEU A 83 -11.91 4.20 7.91
CA LEU A 83 -11.88 2.82 7.43
C LEU A 83 -11.23 2.76 6.03
N GLU A 84 -10.40 1.74 5.79
CA GLU A 84 -9.85 1.44 4.47
C GLU A 84 -10.46 0.16 3.92
N SER A 85 -10.94 0.21 2.68
CA SER A 85 -11.47 -0.99 2.03
C SER A 85 -11.06 -1.13 0.57
N THR A 86 -11.35 -2.29 0.01
CA THR A 86 -11.14 -2.64 -1.40
C THR A 86 -12.30 -3.47 -1.92
N THR A 87 -12.48 -3.51 -3.23
CA THR A 87 -13.66 -4.07 -3.91
C THR A 87 -14.11 -5.44 -3.38
N PRO A 88 -13.25 -6.45 -3.15
CA PRO A 88 -13.72 -7.76 -2.73
C PRO A 88 -14.43 -7.82 -1.38
N VAL A 89 -14.21 -6.84 -0.50
CA VAL A 89 -14.79 -6.80 0.85
C VAL A 89 -15.76 -5.65 1.06
N MET A 90 -16.08 -4.90 0.00
CA MET A 90 -16.86 -3.68 0.14
C MET A 90 -18.29 -3.91 0.70
N LYS A 91 -18.97 -4.97 0.28
CA LYS A 91 -20.29 -5.30 0.82
C LYS A 91 -20.29 -5.57 2.33
N PHE A 92 -19.20 -6.17 2.83
CA PHE A 92 -19.01 -6.34 4.27
C PHE A 92 -18.88 -4.97 4.97
N TYR A 93 -18.10 -4.04 4.39
CA TYR A 93 -17.94 -2.69 4.95
C TYR A 93 -19.24 -1.89 4.96
N TRP A 94 -20.07 -1.96 3.92
CA TRP A 94 -21.38 -1.28 3.91
C TRP A 94 -22.24 -1.71 5.11
N SER A 95 -22.41 -3.01 5.29
CA SER A 95 -23.17 -3.54 6.44
C SER A 95 -22.54 -3.19 7.79
N LEU A 96 -21.20 -3.19 7.87
CA LEU A 96 -20.47 -2.81 9.07
C LEU A 96 -20.69 -1.34 9.41
N ILE A 97 -20.62 -0.45 8.43
CA ILE A 97 -20.80 1.00 8.61
C ILE A 97 -22.21 1.28 9.16
N ASP A 98 -23.25 0.68 8.58
CA ASP A 98 -24.62 0.85 9.06
C ASP A 98 -24.78 0.33 10.49
N ARG A 99 -24.14 -0.79 10.82
CA ARG A 99 -24.11 -1.32 12.18
C ARG A 99 -23.37 -0.39 13.15
N ILE A 100 -22.24 0.22 12.76
CA ILE A 100 -21.54 1.22 13.57
C ILE A 100 -22.46 2.42 13.81
N LYS A 101 -23.05 2.97 12.77
CA LYS A 101 -23.96 4.12 12.85
C LYS A 101 -25.20 3.86 13.72
N SER A 102 -25.69 2.62 13.78
CA SER A 102 -26.81 2.29 14.65
C SER A 102 -26.48 2.37 16.15
N HIS A 103 -25.20 2.22 16.54
CA HIS A 103 -24.74 2.29 17.93
C HIS A 103 -24.14 3.64 18.30
N ILE A 104 -23.42 4.26 17.38
CA ILE A 104 -22.79 5.58 17.56
C ILE A 104 -23.18 6.52 16.41
N PRO A 105 -24.45 6.97 16.33
CA PRO A 105 -25.01 7.68 15.19
C PRO A 105 -24.34 9.02 14.90
N LYS A 106 -23.69 9.62 15.88
CA LYS A 106 -22.99 10.90 15.75
C LYS A 106 -21.60 10.78 15.14
N SER A 107 -20.98 9.59 15.20
CA SER A 107 -19.66 9.37 14.62
C SER A 107 -19.65 9.65 13.12
N ILE A 108 -18.64 10.34 12.64
CA ILE A 108 -18.41 10.61 11.22
C ILE A 108 -17.62 9.44 10.63
N ILE A 109 -18.17 8.78 9.63
CA ILE A 109 -17.50 7.67 8.95
C ILE A 109 -16.77 8.17 7.71
N VAL A 110 -15.47 8.00 7.68
CA VAL A 110 -14.58 8.38 6.58
C VAL A 110 -14.08 7.12 5.90
N MET A 111 -14.45 6.92 4.63
CA MET A 111 -14.00 5.79 3.83
C MET A 111 -12.80 6.15 2.96
N THR A 112 -11.81 5.27 2.95
CA THR A 112 -10.62 5.34 2.13
C THR A 112 -10.41 4.04 1.37
N GLY A 113 -9.40 3.98 0.51
CA GLY A 113 -9.06 2.78 -0.23
C GLY A 113 -9.57 2.78 -1.66
N TYR A 114 -9.10 1.80 -2.44
CA TYR A 114 -9.24 1.84 -3.90
C TYR A 114 -10.69 1.85 -4.39
N HIS A 115 -11.56 1.01 -3.81
CA HIS A 115 -12.97 0.96 -4.22
C HIS A 115 -13.67 2.28 -3.98
N SER A 116 -13.62 2.76 -2.73
CA SER A 116 -14.29 4.01 -2.34
C SER A 116 -13.79 5.21 -3.13
N MET A 117 -12.48 5.28 -3.37
CA MET A 117 -11.87 6.34 -4.18
C MET A 117 -12.40 6.35 -5.62
N ARG A 118 -12.65 5.17 -6.21
CA ARG A 118 -13.10 5.01 -7.60
C ARG A 118 -14.61 5.05 -7.77
N LYS A 119 -15.35 4.66 -6.73
CA LYS A 119 -16.82 4.63 -6.70
C LYS A 119 -17.35 5.35 -5.46
N PRO A 120 -17.07 6.65 -5.31
CA PRO A 120 -17.46 7.38 -4.12
C PRO A 120 -18.97 7.45 -3.93
N GLU A 121 -19.72 7.70 -5.01
CA GLU A 121 -21.19 7.76 -4.95
C GLU A 121 -21.81 6.40 -4.59
N GLU A 122 -21.33 5.29 -5.19
CA GLU A 122 -21.78 3.94 -4.82
C GLU A 122 -21.53 3.69 -3.33
N THR A 123 -20.35 4.03 -2.80
CA THR A 123 -20.03 3.87 -1.39
C THR A 123 -20.97 4.66 -0.48
N LEU A 124 -21.30 5.89 -0.86
CA LEU A 124 -22.23 6.73 -0.12
C LEU A 124 -23.68 6.24 -0.23
N LEU A 125 -24.11 5.73 -1.37
CA LEU A 125 -25.48 5.22 -1.57
C LEU A 125 -25.73 3.91 -0.82
N GLU A 126 -24.76 3.00 -0.82
CA GLU A 126 -24.88 1.65 -0.28
C GLU A 126 -24.61 1.55 1.23
N SER A 127 -24.19 2.63 1.88
CA SER A 127 -23.91 2.66 3.32
C SER A 127 -24.11 4.04 3.93
N SER A 128 -24.15 4.10 5.25
CA SER A 128 -24.20 5.36 6.01
C SER A 128 -22.83 6.06 6.12
N THR A 129 -21.98 5.93 5.11
CA THR A 129 -20.69 6.66 5.01
C THR A 129 -20.95 8.16 4.92
N ASP A 130 -20.18 8.95 5.64
CA ASP A 130 -20.30 10.42 5.63
C ASP A 130 -19.36 11.08 4.63
N VAL A 131 -18.14 10.57 4.49
CA VAL A 131 -17.09 11.12 3.62
C VAL A 131 -16.32 10.01 2.94
N VAL A 132 -16.04 10.19 1.66
CA VAL A 132 -15.11 9.36 0.88
C VAL A 132 -13.90 10.18 0.48
N LEU A 133 -12.70 9.68 0.76
CA LEU A 133 -11.44 10.25 0.29
C LEU A 133 -11.09 9.72 -1.10
N LYS A 134 -10.86 10.62 -2.05
CA LYS A 134 -10.51 10.32 -3.44
C LYS A 134 -9.02 10.51 -3.73
N SER A 135 -8.15 10.20 -2.77
CA SER A 135 -6.71 10.39 -2.90
C SER A 135 -5.93 9.30 -2.18
N ASN A 136 -4.77 8.93 -2.73
CA ASN A 136 -3.77 8.09 -2.04
C ASN A 136 -2.91 8.90 -1.03
N HIS A 137 -3.03 10.23 -1.02
CA HIS A 137 -2.42 11.10 -0.02
C HIS A 137 -3.34 11.29 1.20
N ILE A 138 -3.76 10.17 1.78
CA ILE A 138 -4.75 10.11 2.87
C ILE A 138 -4.32 10.95 4.07
N ASP A 139 -3.05 10.91 4.44
CA ASP A 139 -2.46 11.67 5.54
C ASP A 139 -2.57 13.19 5.33
N PHE A 140 -2.30 13.69 4.11
CA PHE A 140 -2.45 15.11 3.77
C PHE A 140 -3.91 15.57 3.77
N VAL A 141 -4.82 14.70 3.30
CA VAL A 141 -6.25 15.02 3.29
C VAL A 141 -6.81 15.02 4.71
N LEU A 142 -6.53 13.99 5.51
CA LEU A 142 -7.01 13.89 6.90
C LEU A 142 -6.45 15.00 7.79
N LYS A 143 -5.18 15.38 7.60
CA LYS A 143 -4.56 16.52 8.30
C LYS A 143 -5.34 17.83 8.13
N LYS A 144 -5.99 18.02 6.98
CA LYS A 144 -6.80 19.19 6.68
C LYS A 144 -8.26 19.00 7.09
N LEU A 145 -8.81 17.82 6.80
CA LEU A 145 -10.22 17.51 6.99
C LEU A 145 -10.63 17.49 8.46
N ILE A 146 -9.82 16.84 9.31
CA ILE A 146 -10.19 16.67 10.71
C ILE A 146 -10.26 18.01 11.46
N PRO A 147 -9.26 18.92 11.38
CA PRO A 147 -9.38 20.25 11.95
C PRO A 147 -10.57 21.05 11.39
N TYR A 148 -10.82 20.94 10.08
CA TYR A 148 -11.94 21.63 9.46
C TYR A 148 -13.30 21.15 10.00
N ILE A 149 -13.46 19.84 10.20
CA ILE A 149 -14.66 19.28 10.84
C ILE A 149 -14.81 19.78 12.28
N ASP A 150 -13.72 19.84 13.04
CA ASP A 150 -13.70 20.24 14.46
C ASP A 150 -14.06 21.73 14.64
N GLU A 151 -13.64 22.57 13.70
CA GLU A 151 -13.82 24.04 13.76
C GLU A 151 -15.12 24.54 13.11
N HIS A 152 -15.82 23.74 12.29
CA HIS A 152 -16.95 24.20 11.47
C HIS A 152 -18.18 23.30 11.64
N GLU A 153 -19.21 23.76 12.33
CA GLU A 153 -20.47 23.02 12.47
C GLU A 153 -21.11 22.63 11.12
N ASN A 154 -21.02 23.52 10.14
CA ASN A 154 -21.60 23.34 8.80
C ASN A 154 -20.61 22.79 7.77
N TRP A 155 -19.60 22.03 8.18
CA TRP A 155 -18.55 21.52 7.33
C TRP A 155 -19.04 20.73 6.09
N ARG A 156 -20.20 20.09 6.17
CA ARG A 156 -20.78 19.33 5.06
C ARG A 156 -21.23 20.20 3.89
N SER A 157 -21.58 21.46 4.14
CA SER A 157 -22.22 22.31 3.13
C SER A 157 -21.23 22.95 2.16
N ASN A 158 -20.05 23.31 2.62
CA ASN A 158 -19.07 24.06 1.81
C ASN A 158 -17.62 23.74 2.23
N CYS A 159 -17.23 22.49 2.16
CA CYS A 159 -15.86 22.06 2.49
C CYS A 159 -14.88 22.47 1.37
N PRO A 160 -13.85 23.26 1.65
CA PRO A 160 -12.89 23.72 0.65
C PRO A 160 -11.77 22.70 0.36
N ILE A 161 -11.78 21.56 1.04
CA ILE A 161 -10.71 20.57 0.95
C ILE A 161 -10.96 19.69 -0.25
N GLU A 162 -10.02 19.66 -1.19
CA GLU A 162 -10.08 18.88 -2.41
C GLU A 162 -9.93 17.37 -2.14
N GLY A 163 -10.47 16.55 -3.04
CA GLY A 163 -10.33 15.09 -3.01
C GLY A 163 -11.35 14.38 -2.12
N LEU A 164 -12.50 15.00 -1.91
CA LEU A 164 -13.58 14.42 -1.10
C LEU A 164 -14.88 14.30 -1.88
N THR A 165 -15.68 13.30 -1.52
CA THR A 165 -17.12 13.28 -1.77
C THR A 165 -17.81 13.17 -0.42
N ILE A 166 -18.69 14.14 -0.09
CA ILE A 166 -19.29 14.34 1.22
C ILE A 166 -20.80 14.15 1.12
N ARG A 167 -21.39 13.40 2.05
CA ARG A 167 -22.82 13.28 2.21
C ARG A 167 -23.38 14.56 2.83
N ARG A 168 -24.31 15.23 2.15
CA ARG A 168 -25.09 16.36 2.67
C ARG A 168 -26.39 15.90 3.34
N ASP A 169 -27.09 15.01 2.66
CA ASP A 169 -28.27 14.31 3.20
C ASP A 169 -28.36 12.87 2.65
N GLU A 170 -29.52 12.22 2.73
CA GLU A 170 -29.68 10.81 2.31
C GLU A 170 -29.32 10.55 0.84
N LYS A 171 -29.52 11.53 -0.03
CA LYS A 171 -29.35 11.38 -1.50
C LYS A 171 -28.53 12.50 -2.16
N GLU A 172 -28.13 13.50 -1.39
CA GLU A 172 -27.34 14.62 -1.89
C GLU A 172 -25.88 14.47 -1.47
N PHE A 173 -25.00 14.48 -2.45
CA PHE A 173 -23.55 14.40 -2.25
C PHE A 173 -22.88 15.64 -2.81
N TYR A 174 -21.86 16.10 -2.11
CA TYR A 174 -21.02 17.22 -2.51
C TYR A 174 -19.63 16.72 -2.89
N ASP A 175 -19.27 16.87 -4.16
CA ASP A 175 -17.95 16.54 -4.67
C ASP A 175 -17.06 17.78 -4.66
N THR A 176 -15.94 17.71 -3.94
CA THR A 176 -14.98 18.82 -3.82
C THR A 176 -13.95 18.84 -4.95
N GLY A 177 -14.11 18.00 -5.96
CA GLY A 177 -13.18 17.84 -7.08
C GLY A 177 -12.04 16.87 -6.78
N ASN A 178 -11.12 16.78 -7.71
CA ASN A 178 -9.97 15.89 -7.59
C ASN A 178 -8.90 16.51 -6.70
N PHE A 179 -8.24 15.66 -5.92
CA PHE A 179 -7.09 16.08 -5.13
C PHE A 179 -5.94 16.52 -6.05
N ARG A 180 -5.41 17.70 -5.79
CA ARG A 180 -4.26 18.22 -6.53
C ARG A 180 -2.95 17.78 -5.88
N GLN A 181 -1.86 18.26 -6.41
CA GLN A 181 -0.53 17.93 -5.94
C GLN A 181 -0.27 18.47 -4.51
N ILE A 182 0.42 17.67 -3.70
CA ILE A 182 0.99 18.11 -2.43
C ILE A 182 2.25 18.97 -2.67
N GLU A 183 2.57 19.84 -1.72
CA GLU A 183 3.78 20.65 -1.77
C GLU A 183 5.05 19.78 -1.76
N SER A 184 5.16 18.88 -0.81
CA SER A 184 6.26 17.91 -0.70
C SER A 184 5.86 16.69 0.12
N LEU A 185 6.27 15.51 -0.31
CA LEU A 185 6.08 14.29 0.47
C LEU A 185 6.95 14.25 1.75
N ASP A 186 7.99 15.08 1.82
CA ASP A 186 8.84 15.21 3.02
C ASP A 186 8.10 15.82 4.22
N LEU A 187 6.97 16.51 3.97
CA LEU A 187 6.11 17.05 5.04
C LEU A 187 5.34 15.95 5.78
N SER A 188 5.15 14.78 5.15
CA SER A 188 4.52 13.65 5.82
C SER A 188 5.41 13.16 6.97
N PRO A 189 4.85 12.94 8.18
CA PRO A 189 5.62 12.53 9.33
C PRO A 189 6.19 11.11 9.12
N ASP A 190 7.24 10.80 9.84
CA ASP A 190 7.61 9.41 10.06
C ASP A 190 6.59 8.78 11.02
N VAL A 191 6.31 7.50 10.82
CA VAL A 191 5.32 6.81 11.65
C VAL A 191 5.80 6.73 13.09
N ASP A 192 4.96 7.18 14.04
CA ASP A 192 5.15 6.83 15.44
C ASP A 192 4.86 5.34 15.66
N ARG A 193 5.92 4.60 15.79
CA ARG A 193 5.86 3.14 15.93
C ARG A 193 5.19 2.70 17.24
N SER A 194 5.23 3.54 18.29
CA SER A 194 4.58 3.26 19.57
C SER A 194 3.06 3.36 19.46
N LEU A 195 2.56 4.38 18.73
CA LEU A 195 1.14 4.59 18.49
C LEU A 195 0.49 3.41 17.77
N VAL A 196 1.20 2.82 16.81
CA VAL A 196 0.65 1.77 15.93
C VAL A 196 0.96 0.34 16.41
N ASN A 197 1.45 0.16 17.63
CA ASN A 197 1.82 -1.17 18.16
C ASN A 197 2.75 -1.94 17.20
N TRP A 198 3.80 -1.28 16.71
CA TRP A 198 4.66 -1.75 15.62
C TRP A 198 5.20 -3.18 15.78
N LYS A 199 5.34 -3.68 17.02
CA LYS A 199 5.83 -5.03 17.31
C LYS A 199 4.96 -6.12 16.69
N ASN A 200 3.65 -5.91 16.60
CA ASN A 200 2.74 -6.85 15.96
C ASN A 200 3.06 -7.05 14.47
N TYR A 201 3.56 -6.01 13.80
CA TYR A 201 3.96 -6.06 12.40
C TYR A 201 5.40 -6.49 12.20
N ALA A 202 6.24 -6.35 13.23
CA ALA A 202 7.67 -6.60 13.15
C ALA A 202 8.05 -8.07 13.35
N TYR A 203 7.27 -8.81 14.14
CA TYR A 203 7.56 -10.18 14.50
C TYR A 203 6.59 -11.19 13.87
N GLU A 204 5.31 -10.87 13.83
CA GLU A 204 4.27 -11.72 13.27
C GLU A 204 4.05 -11.39 11.77
N ASN A 205 5.12 -11.57 10.98
CA ASN A 205 5.10 -11.25 9.56
C ASN A 205 5.90 -12.26 8.74
N GLY A 206 5.17 -13.09 8.00
CA GLY A 206 5.77 -14.12 7.13
C GLY A 206 6.55 -13.58 5.92
N ASN A 207 6.52 -12.26 5.66
CA ASN A 207 7.29 -11.64 4.57
C ASN A 207 8.73 -11.30 4.98
N PHE A 208 9.03 -11.19 6.27
CA PHE A 208 10.39 -10.93 6.75
C PHE A 208 11.15 -12.22 7.01
N LEU A 209 12.40 -12.26 6.58
CA LEU A 209 13.35 -13.33 6.90
C LEU A 209 14.09 -13.04 8.21
N GLN A 210 14.21 -11.76 8.57
CA GLN A 210 14.86 -11.31 9.79
C GLN A 210 13.89 -10.47 10.63
N THR A 211 13.83 -10.77 11.92
CA THR A 211 12.98 -10.03 12.86
C THR A 211 13.81 -9.32 13.92
N PRO A 212 13.39 -8.15 14.38
CA PRO A 212 12.21 -7.40 13.96
C PRO A 212 12.35 -6.81 12.57
N GLY A 213 11.32 -6.94 11.74
CA GLY A 213 11.21 -6.31 10.43
C GLY A 213 10.41 -5.02 10.49
N ALA A 214 10.59 -4.14 9.51
CA ALA A 214 9.79 -2.93 9.37
C ALA A 214 9.42 -2.65 7.91
N TYR A 215 8.19 -2.19 7.72
CA TYR A 215 7.83 -1.47 6.50
C TYR A 215 8.25 -0.01 6.67
N ALA A 216 9.10 0.47 5.76
CA ALA A 216 9.45 1.87 5.70
C ALA A 216 8.27 2.68 5.15
N THR A 217 8.29 3.97 5.43
CA THR A 217 7.42 4.92 4.74
C THR A 217 7.61 4.77 3.25
N SER A 218 6.51 4.59 2.52
CA SER A 218 6.55 4.51 1.07
C SER A 218 7.22 5.76 0.50
N VAL A 219 8.45 5.60 -0.01
CA VAL A 219 9.22 6.73 -0.55
C VAL A 219 8.62 7.30 -1.82
N ILE A 220 7.77 6.51 -2.49
CA ILE A 220 7.03 6.92 -3.68
C ILE A 220 5.55 6.61 -3.46
N ARG A 221 4.70 7.61 -3.64
CA ARG A 221 3.26 7.44 -3.73
C ARG A 221 2.84 7.45 -5.17
N ASP A 222 1.87 6.58 -5.48
CA ASP A 222 1.48 6.20 -6.81
C ASP A 222 2.66 5.56 -7.58
N CYS A 223 2.65 5.57 -8.89
CA CYS A 223 3.67 4.89 -9.66
C CYS A 223 4.23 5.80 -10.76
N MET A 224 5.54 6.02 -10.76
CA MET A 224 6.20 6.85 -11.78
C MET A 224 6.07 6.28 -13.20
N PHE A 225 5.80 4.98 -13.36
CA PHE A 225 5.54 4.38 -14.67
C PHE A 225 4.08 4.59 -15.09
N GLY A 226 3.10 4.23 -14.24
CA GLY A 226 1.68 4.56 -14.36
C GLY A 226 0.96 4.07 -15.63
N LYS A 227 1.56 3.16 -16.44
CA LYS A 227 1.04 2.78 -17.75
C LYS A 227 0.47 1.37 -17.84
N CYS A 228 0.82 0.48 -16.89
CA CYS A 228 0.36 -0.91 -16.95
C CYS A 228 -1.17 -0.99 -16.99
N THR A 229 -1.71 -1.64 -18.03
CA THR A 229 -3.15 -1.61 -18.36
C THR A 229 -4.04 -2.23 -17.28
N PHE A 230 -3.52 -3.17 -16.50
CA PHE A 230 -4.24 -3.85 -15.40
C PHE A 230 -4.11 -3.16 -14.04
N CYS A 231 -3.20 -2.18 -13.92
CA CYS A 231 -2.74 -1.71 -12.63
C CYS A 231 -3.60 -0.60 -12.07
N ARG A 232 -3.88 -0.66 -10.74
CA ARG A 232 -4.58 0.42 -10.03
C ARG A 232 -3.89 1.78 -10.15
N TYR A 233 -2.58 1.79 -10.40
CA TYR A 233 -1.78 3.00 -10.62
C TYR A 233 -1.80 3.51 -12.08
N ASN A 234 -2.77 3.06 -12.88
CA ASN A 234 -3.05 3.62 -14.19
C ASN A 234 -4.39 4.35 -14.15
N GLY A 235 -4.37 5.66 -13.93
CA GLY A 235 -5.58 6.46 -13.87
C GLY A 235 -5.28 7.96 -13.79
N PRO A 236 -6.22 8.80 -14.22
CA PRO A 236 -6.02 10.25 -14.31
C PRO A 236 -5.98 10.98 -12.96
N ASP A 237 -6.48 10.33 -11.90
CA ASP A 237 -6.65 10.95 -10.58
C ASP A 237 -5.46 10.67 -9.64
N LEU A 238 -4.41 10.02 -10.15
CA LEU A 238 -3.23 9.68 -9.37
C LEU A 238 -2.21 10.80 -9.45
N THR A 239 -1.63 11.11 -8.29
CA THR A 239 -0.66 12.20 -8.14
C THR A 239 0.65 11.62 -7.68
N PHE A 240 1.58 11.45 -8.62
CA PHE A 240 2.91 10.96 -8.30
C PHE A 240 3.63 11.92 -7.36
N SER A 241 4.19 11.38 -6.29
CA SER A 241 5.00 12.12 -5.32
C SER A 241 6.15 11.27 -4.83
N MET A 242 7.30 11.90 -4.61
CA MET A 242 8.51 11.23 -4.17
C MET A 242 9.10 11.92 -2.94
N ARG A 243 9.47 11.14 -1.95
CA ARG A 243 10.17 11.60 -0.74
C ARG A 243 11.65 11.83 -1.06
N SER A 244 12.28 12.82 -0.44
CA SER A 244 13.71 13.04 -0.60
C SER A 244 14.52 11.86 -0.05
N VAL A 245 15.67 11.63 -0.66
CA VAL A 245 16.62 10.59 -0.25
C VAL A 245 17.04 10.77 1.20
N ASN A 246 17.34 12.02 1.62
CA ASN A 246 17.78 12.30 2.98
C ASN A 246 16.73 11.98 4.02
N LYS A 247 15.48 12.41 3.78
CA LYS A 247 14.37 12.13 4.69
C LYS A 247 14.13 10.62 4.85
N SER A 248 14.25 9.86 3.76
CA SER A 248 14.12 8.40 3.79
C SER A 248 15.30 7.71 4.50
N LEU A 249 16.51 8.22 4.31
CA LEU A 249 17.70 7.74 5.05
C LEU A 249 17.61 7.99 6.55
N ASP A 250 17.04 9.13 6.97
CA ASP A 250 16.81 9.46 8.37
C ASP A 250 15.84 8.48 9.02
N GLU A 251 14.77 8.11 8.32
CA GLU A 251 13.83 7.09 8.79
C GLU A 251 14.50 5.72 8.92
N TYR A 252 15.26 5.28 7.90
CA TYR A 252 15.97 3.99 7.96
C TYR A 252 16.95 3.95 9.13
N GLN A 253 17.66 5.04 9.37
CA GLN A 253 18.57 5.15 10.50
C GLN A 253 17.82 4.99 11.84
N ARG A 254 16.70 5.70 12.02
CA ARG A 254 15.86 5.56 13.24
C ARG A 254 15.32 4.15 13.42
N LEU A 255 14.79 3.53 12.36
CA LEU A 255 14.29 2.15 12.42
C LEU A 255 15.37 1.17 12.90
N ILE A 256 16.61 1.36 12.45
CA ILE A 256 17.74 0.51 12.85
C ILE A 256 18.18 0.81 14.27
N GLU A 257 18.35 2.09 14.64
CA GLU A 257 18.98 2.50 15.89
C GLU A 257 18.00 2.49 17.07
N GLU A 258 16.76 2.91 16.86
CA GLU A 258 15.76 3.03 17.91
C GLU A 258 14.90 1.76 18.04
N ASN A 259 14.53 1.14 16.92
CA ASN A 259 13.68 -0.06 16.93
C ASN A 259 14.46 -1.38 16.81
N GLY A 260 15.77 -1.34 16.60
CA GLY A 260 16.62 -2.51 16.43
C GLY A 260 16.29 -3.34 15.20
N THR A 261 15.70 -2.72 14.17
CA THR A 261 15.20 -3.39 12.96
C THR A 261 16.31 -4.14 12.22
N LYS A 262 16.03 -5.37 11.81
CA LYS A 262 16.94 -6.27 11.08
C LYS A 262 16.62 -6.42 9.61
N GLU A 263 15.41 -6.07 9.21
CA GLU A 263 14.98 -6.08 7.82
C GLU A 263 14.02 -4.93 7.57
N ILE A 264 14.30 -4.10 6.56
CA ILE A 264 13.43 -2.99 6.14
C ILE A 264 12.98 -3.23 4.71
N PHE A 265 11.68 -3.19 4.50
CA PHE A 265 11.08 -3.27 3.17
C PHE A 265 10.32 -1.98 2.85
N ASP A 266 10.63 -1.36 1.71
CA ASP A 266 9.87 -0.25 1.16
C ASP A 266 8.78 -0.78 0.22
N ASP A 267 7.52 -0.63 0.61
CA ASP A 267 6.36 -1.11 -0.15
C ASP A 267 5.81 -0.07 -1.14
N SER A 268 6.62 0.86 -1.62
CA SER A 268 6.27 1.74 -2.75
C SER A 268 5.90 0.92 -3.98
N GLY A 269 4.97 1.40 -4.81
CA GLY A 269 4.59 0.71 -6.05
C GLY A 269 5.78 0.46 -6.98
N VAL A 270 6.69 1.42 -7.08
CA VAL A 270 8.03 1.31 -7.67
C VAL A 270 8.96 2.23 -6.89
N TRP A 271 10.09 1.69 -6.44
CA TRP A 271 11.07 2.42 -5.65
C TRP A 271 11.94 3.38 -6.49
N TYR A 272 12.86 4.09 -5.87
CA TYR A 272 13.84 4.96 -6.53
C TYR A 272 14.53 4.30 -7.71
N ARG A 273 14.95 5.11 -8.69
CA ARG A 273 15.75 4.68 -9.84
C ARG A 273 16.91 5.64 -10.11
N GLY A 274 17.86 5.22 -10.93
CA GLY A 274 18.91 6.10 -11.43
C GLY A 274 19.68 6.81 -10.31
N ALA A 275 19.71 8.13 -10.36
CA ALA A 275 20.49 8.97 -9.43
C ALA A 275 20.02 8.85 -7.98
N GLU A 276 18.69 8.81 -7.75
CA GLU A 276 18.11 8.72 -6.41
C GLU A 276 18.44 7.36 -5.76
N ALA A 277 18.32 6.25 -6.51
CA ALA A 277 18.67 4.92 -6.01
C ALA A 277 20.17 4.84 -5.64
N ARG A 278 21.04 5.41 -6.48
CA ARG A 278 22.48 5.48 -6.18
C ARG A 278 22.79 6.38 -4.99
N ALA A 279 22.13 7.54 -4.90
CA ALA A 279 22.30 8.45 -3.77
C ALA A 279 21.87 7.80 -2.46
N PHE A 280 20.73 7.07 -2.47
CA PHE A 280 20.24 6.33 -1.30
C PHE A 280 21.24 5.23 -0.88
N ALA A 281 21.69 4.40 -1.83
CA ALA A 281 22.66 3.34 -1.54
C ALA A 281 23.99 3.90 -0.99
N ARG A 282 24.50 5.01 -1.55
CA ARG A 282 25.67 5.71 -0.99
C ARG A 282 25.38 6.22 0.41
N GLY A 283 24.24 6.86 0.66
CA GLY A 283 23.85 7.34 1.98
C GLY A 283 23.81 6.22 3.04
N ILE A 284 23.30 5.03 2.70
CA ILE A 284 23.35 3.85 3.58
C ILE A 284 24.81 3.48 3.91
N ILE A 285 25.69 3.51 2.92
CA ILE A 285 27.12 3.18 3.10
C ILE A 285 27.82 4.25 3.94
N ASP A 286 27.66 5.51 3.61
CA ASP A 286 28.32 6.65 4.25
C ASP A 286 27.90 6.81 5.72
N ARG A 287 26.63 6.55 6.03
CA ARG A 287 26.11 6.50 7.41
C ARG A 287 26.48 5.21 8.15
N GLY A 288 27.13 4.25 7.51
CA GLY A 288 27.52 2.96 8.11
C GLY A 288 26.35 2.02 8.43
N LEU A 289 25.14 2.29 7.94
CA LEU A 289 23.94 1.52 8.25
C LEU A 289 24.02 0.08 7.75
N HIS A 290 24.70 -0.16 6.62
CA HIS A 290 24.97 -1.50 6.08
C HIS A 290 25.76 -2.41 7.04
N LYS A 291 26.49 -1.83 8.01
CA LYS A 291 27.28 -2.57 9.01
C LYS A 291 26.48 -2.93 10.28
N LYS A 292 25.26 -2.42 10.41
CA LYS A 292 24.39 -2.66 11.58
C LYS A 292 23.63 -4.00 11.54
N GLY A 293 23.88 -4.82 10.52
CA GLY A 293 23.24 -6.14 10.37
C GLY A 293 21.78 -6.07 9.90
N CYS A 294 21.35 -4.96 9.30
CA CYS A 294 20.06 -4.81 8.68
C CYS A 294 20.11 -5.07 7.18
N TYR A 295 19.09 -5.75 6.66
CA TYR A 295 18.90 -5.99 5.23
C TYR A 295 17.77 -5.11 4.69
N PHE A 296 17.84 -4.80 3.39
CA PHE A 296 16.88 -3.93 2.73
C PHE A 296 16.26 -4.60 1.51
N GLY A 297 14.97 -4.27 1.29
CA GLY A 297 14.21 -4.72 0.15
C GLY A 297 13.25 -3.66 -0.36
N PHE A 298 12.82 -3.80 -1.61
CA PHE A 298 11.90 -2.86 -2.26
C PHE A 298 11.23 -3.47 -3.49
N ASN A 299 10.18 -2.78 -3.97
CA ASN A 299 9.51 -3.10 -5.24
C ASN A 299 10.15 -2.34 -6.40
N THR A 300 10.36 -3.00 -7.53
CA THR A 300 10.88 -2.37 -8.75
C THR A 300 10.27 -2.98 -10.01
N ARG A 301 10.70 -2.46 -11.16
CA ARG A 301 10.41 -3.03 -12.48
C ARG A 301 11.70 -3.25 -13.27
N PHE A 302 11.65 -4.15 -14.22
CA PHE A 302 12.77 -4.40 -15.11
C PHE A 302 13.14 -3.13 -15.90
N GLY A 303 14.44 -2.93 -16.15
CA GLY A 303 14.98 -1.79 -16.88
C GLY A 303 15.22 -0.53 -16.04
N TYR A 304 14.91 -0.52 -14.72
CA TYR A 304 15.10 0.65 -13.87
C TYR A 304 16.44 0.71 -13.14
N LEU A 305 17.12 -0.42 -13.03
CA LEU A 305 18.39 -0.55 -12.30
C LEU A 305 19.49 -0.96 -13.26
N ASP A 306 20.45 -0.09 -13.47
CA ASP A 306 21.70 -0.38 -14.20
C ASP A 306 22.71 -1.10 -13.30
N GLU A 307 23.81 -1.56 -13.89
CA GLU A 307 24.83 -2.35 -13.19
C GLU A 307 25.51 -1.57 -12.05
N GLU A 308 25.76 -0.27 -12.24
CA GLU A 308 26.33 0.59 -11.19
C GLU A 308 25.37 0.63 -9.98
N THR A 309 24.09 0.86 -10.23
CA THR A 309 23.06 0.92 -9.18
C THR A 309 22.95 -0.41 -8.44
N VAL A 310 22.88 -1.53 -9.17
CA VAL A 310 22.78 -2.88 -8.58
C VAL A 310 24.01 -3.20 -7.73
N SER A 311 25.19 -2.84 -8.19
CA SER A 311 26.45 -3.00 -7.45
C SER A 311 26.44 -2.20 -6.14
N LEU A 312 26.01 -0.94 -6.18
CA LEU A 312 25.90 -0.08 -4.99
C LEU A 312 24.86 -0.62 -4.01
N LEU A 313 23.69 -1.01 -4.48
CA LEU A 313 22.64 -1.62 -3.66
C LEU A 313 23.14 -2.87 -2.94
N SER A 314 23.84 -3.74 -3.64
CA SER A 314 24.45 -4.93 -3.02
C SER A 314 25.43 -4.58 -1.90
N ARG A 315 26.28 -3.61 -2.11
CA ARG A 315 27.25 -3.10 -1.10
C ARG A 315 26.53 -2.42 0.08
N ALA A 316 25.40 -1.76 -0.18
CA ALA A 316 24.55 -1.15 0.83
C ALA A 316 23.64 -2.18 1.58
N ASN A 317 23.85 -3.47 1.39
CA ASN A 317 23.14 -4.55 2.05
C ASN A 317 21.68 -4.77 1.60
N PHE A 318 21.32 -4.27 0.41
CA PHE A 318 20.06 -4.69 -0.21
C PHE A 318 20.15 -6.14 -0.64
N ARG A 319 19.08 -6.90 -0.39
CA ARG A 319 19.03 -8.34 -0.67
C ARG A 319 17.77 -8.78 -1.38
N PHE A 320 16.65 -8.17 -1.09
CA PHE A 320 15.34 -8.58 -1.58
C PHE A 320 14.79 -7.56 -2.58
N ILE A 321 14.42 -8.03 -3.77
CA ILE A 321 13.81 -7.21 -4.82
C ILE A 321 12.51 -7.88 -5.24
N LEU A 322 11.38 -7.22 -5.07
CA LEU A 322 10.13 -7.66 -5.66
C LEU A 322 9.99 -7.03 -7.04
N VAL A 323 9.82 -7.85 -8.07
CA VAL A 323 9.72 -7.38 -9.45
C VAL A 323 8.61 -8.09 -10.21
N GLY A 324 7.74 -7.27 -10.84
CA GLY A 324 6.61 -7.77 -11.61
C GLY A 324 7.04 -8.25 -12.99
N LEU A 325 7.09 -9.58 -13.20
CA LEU A 325 7.33 -10.19 -14.50
C LEU A 325 6.04 -10.32 -15.32
N GLU A 326 4.95 -10.64 -14.69
CA GLU A 326 3.56 -10.81 -15.14
C GLU A 326 3.37 -11.95 -16.15
N ALA A 327 4.14 -12.03 -17.22
CA ALA A 327 4.10 -13.09 -18.23
C ALA A 327 5.47 -13.29 -18.87
N CYS A 328 5.65 -14.42 -19.60
CA CYS A 328 6.87 -14.72 -20.35
C CYS A 328 6.62 -14.88 -21.86
N ASP A 329 5.57 -14.28 -22.37
CA ASP A 329 5.36 -14.08 -23.78
C ASP A 329 5.24 -12.58 -24.09
N GLN A 330 5.83 -12.15 -25.22
CA GLN A 330 5.95 -10.74 -25.56
C GLN A 330 4.59 -10.11 -25.86
N GLU A 331 3.69 -10.84 -26.53
CA GLU A 331 2.36 -10.35 -26.84
C GLU A 331 1.60 -9.93 -25.56
N THR A 332 1.65 -10.75 -24.51
CA THR A 332 1.03 -10.40 -23.22
C THR A 332 1.71 -9.21 -22.58
N LEU A 333 3.05 -9.14 -22.57
CA LEU A 333 3.77 -7.99 -22.00
C LEU A 333 3.43 -6.68 -22.73
N ASP A 334 3.29 -6.73 -24.05
CA ASP A 334 2.91 -5.58 -24.87
C ASP A 334 1.47 -5.13 -24.59
N ARG A 335 0.51 -6.06 -24.51
CA ARG A 335 -0.88 -5.77 -24.14
C ARG A 335 -1.01 -5.19 -22.73
N LEU A 336 -0.13 -5.60 -21.82
CA LEU A 336 -0.08 -5.07 -20.45
C LEU A 336 0.64 -3.72 -20.36
N ASP A 337 1.21 -3.22 -21.45
CA ASP A 337 2.07 -2.01 -21.51
C ASP A 337 3.20 -2.05 -20.46
N LYS A 338 3.91 -3.18 -20.39
CA LYS A 338 5.01 -3.34 -19.44
C LYS A 338 6.28 -2.59 -19.88
N GLY A 339 6.47 -2.34 -21.19
CA GLY A 339 7.58 -1.55 -21.73
C GLY A 339 8.97 -2.18 -21.54
N TYR A 340 9.05 -3.50 -21.49
CA TYR A 340 10.30 -4.29 -21.53
C TYR A 340 10.03 -5.65 -22.21
N SER A 341 11.09 -6.29 -22.70
CA SER A 341 11.02 -7.61 -23.30
C SER A 341 11.31 -8.71 -22.30
N VAL A 342 10.95 -9.97 -22.64
CA VAL A 342 11.31 -11.15 -21.83
C VAL A 342 12.82 -11.28 -21.72
N GLU A 343 13.56 -10.98 -22.80
CA GLU A 343 15.02 -10.98 -22.81
C GLU A 343 15.61 -9.92 -21.88
N ASP A 344 15.02 -8.73 -21.80
CA ASP A 344 15.43 -7.68 -20.86
C ASP A 344 15.19 -8.11 -19.42
N ALA A 345 14.07 -8.77 -19.14
CA ALA A 345 13.79 -9.32 -17.83
C ALA A 345 14.86 -10.37 -17.43
N GLU A 346 15.21 -11.29 -18.32
CA GLU A 346 16.25 -12.29 -18.05
C GLU A 346 17.63 -11.63 -17.83
N LYS A 347 18.02 -10.65 -18.64
CA LYS A 347 19.28 -9.90 -18.45
C LYS A 347 19.33 -9.25 -17.08
N ASN A 348 18.24 -8.62 -16.63
CA ASN A 348 18.15 -8.01 -15.31
C ASN A 348 18.23 -9.05 -14.19
N LEU A 349 17.57 -10.20 -14.33
CA LEU A 349 17.66 -11.29 -13.36
C LEU A 349 19.08 -11.81 -13.21
N ARG A 350 19.81 -11.98 -14.32
CA ARG A 350 21.23 -12.37 -14.31
C ARG A 350 22.09 -11.30 -13.62
N LEU A 351 21.82 -10.04 -13.87
CA LEU A 351 22.48 -8.92 -13.20
C LEU A 351 22.22 -8.94 -11.69
N PHE A 352 20.98 -9.13 -11.26
CA PHE A 352 20.65 -9.23 -9.83
C PHE A 352 21.34 -10.41 -9.17
N SER A 353 21.34 -11.58 -9.80
CA SER A 353 22.03 -12.78 -9.31
C SER A 353 23.53 -12.58 -9.18
N LYS A 354 24.19 -11.93 -10.17
CA LYS A 354 25.63 -11.57 -10.13
C LYS A 354 26.00 -10.79 -8.86
N TYR A 355 25.12 -9.89 -8.41
CA TYR A 355 25.35 -9.06 -7.24
C TYR A 355 24.62 -9.55 -5.97
N ARG A 356 24.11 -10.78 -5.96
CA ARG A 356 23.45 -11.41 -4.82
C ARG A 356 22.22 -10.63 -4.31
N LEU A 357 21.50 -10.00 -5.20
CA LEU A 357 20.15 -9.51 -4.94
C LEU A 357 19.17 -10.63 -5.31
N TYR A 358 18.23 -10.92 -4.44
CA TYR A 358 17.34 -12.07 -4.57
C TYR A 358 15.95 -11.66 -5.06
N PRO A 359 15.64 -11.86 -6.36
CA PRO A 359 14.34 -11.49 -6.89
C PRO A 359 13.21 -12.36 -6.33
N HIS A 360 12.13 -11.70 -5.92
CA HIS A 360 10.80 -12.26 -5.81
C HIS A 360 10.04 -11.90 -7.07
N LEU A 361 9.68 -12.89 -7.88
CA LEU A 361 8.91 -12.67 -9.09
C LEU A 361 7.42 -12.67 -8.79
N THR A 362 6.69 -11.73 -9.36
CA THR A 362 5.24 -11.82 -9.45
C THR A 362 4.83 -12.10 -10.89
N ILE A 363 3.94 -13.06 -11.08
CA ILE A 363 3.30 -13.34 -12.36
C ILE A 363 1.79 -13.34 -12.21
N MET A 364 1.12 -12.98 -13.28
CA MET A 364 -0.33 -13.07 -13.36
C MET A 364 -0.73 -14.04 -14.45
N VAL A 365 -1.82 -14.74 -14.23
CA VAL A 365 -2.42 -15.71 -15.16
C VAL A 365 -3.91 -15.44 -15.29
N GLY A 366 -4.54 -15.97 -16.34
CA GLY A 366 -5.97 -15.85 -16.54
C GLY A 366 -6.37 -14.55 -17.22
N TYR A 367 -5.51 -13.99 -18.06
CA TYR A 367 -5.90 -12.91 -18.98
C TYR A 367 -6.95 -13.45 -19.97
N TYR A 368 -7.95 -12.65 -20.31
CA TYR A 368 -9.06 -13.08 -21.18
C TYR A 368 -8.59 -13.55 -22.57
N TRP A 369 -7.43 -13.09 -23.04
CA TRP A 369 -6.80 -13.51 -24.31
C TRP A 369 -5.80 -14.66 -24.15
N GLN A 370 -5.46 -15.05 -22.91
CA GLN A 370 -4.38 -15.98 -22.67
C GLN A 370 -4.66 -17.37 -23.22
N THR A 371 -3.86 -17.82 -24.16
CA THR A 371 -3.90 -19.18 -24.65
C THR A 371 -3.17 -20.14 -23.73
N ARG A 372 -3.51 -21.43 -23.83
CA ARG A 372 -2.80 -22.49 -23.10
C ARG A 372 -1.30 -22.48 -23.42
N GLN A 373 -0.91 -22.24 -24.68
CA GLN A 373 0.49 -22.19 -25.09
C GLN A 373 1.25 -21.05 -24.41
N GLN A 374 0.66 -19.86 -24.31
CA GLN A 374 1.25 -18.71 -23.61
C GLN A 374 1.41 -18.99 -22.11
N LEU A 375 0.42 -19.64 -21.49
CA LEU A 375 0.50 -20.05 -20.09
C LEU A 375 1.62 -21.08 -19.87
N GLU A 376 1.69 -22.12 -20.69
CA GLU A 376 2.74 -23.16 -20.62
C GLU A 376 4.13 -22.56 -20.83
N LYS A 377 4.29 -21.59 -21.75
CA LYS A 377 5.53 -20.83 -21.94
C LYS A 377 5.91 -20.06 -20.68
N THR A 378 4.97 -19.34 -20.06
CA THR A 378 5.20 -18.61 -18.82
C THR A 378 5.65 -19.55 -17.71
N ILE A 379 4.94 -20.67 -17.50
CA ILE A 379 5.27 -21.66 -16.48
C ILE A 379 6.67 -22.24 -16.70
N SER A 380 6.99 -22.65 -17.93
CA SER A 380 8.30 -23.27 -18.25
C SER A 380 9.46 -22.28 -18.06
N THR A 381 9.30 -21.03 -18.50
CA THR A 381 10.32 -19.99 -18.35
C THR A 381 10.54 -19.61 -16.89
N VAL A 382 9.47 -19.40 -16.12
CA VAL A 382 9.58 -19.10 -14.69
C VAL A 382 10.21 -20.27 -13.93
N ARG A 383 9.82 -21.51 -14.26
CA ARG A 383 10.47 -22.71 -13.71
C ARG A 383 11.96 -22.72 -13.98
N GLN A 384 12.40 -22.36 -15.20
CA GLN A 384 13.81 -22.25 -15.54
C GLN A 384 14.51 -21.18 -14.69
N PHE A 385 13.92 -19.99 -14.51
CA PHE A 385 14.48 -18.94 -13.68
C PHE A 385 14.64 -19.38 -12.22
N MET A 386 13.66 -20.09 -11.67
CA MET A 386 13.73 -20.62 -10.30
C MET A 386 14.83 -21.68 -10.15
N PHE A 387 14.90 -22.67 -11.04
CA PHE A 387 15.89 -23.74 -10.97
C PHE A 387 17.31 -23.27 -11.26
N SER A 388 17.50 -22.26 -12.08
CA SER A 388 18.82 -21.65 -12.35
C SER A 388 19.25 -20.65 -11.27
N GLY A 389 18.43 -20.42 -10.23
CA GLY A 389 18.74 -19.49 -9.13
C GLY A 389 18.65 -18.02 -9.53
N LEU A 390 18.04 -17.69 -10.69
CA LEU A 390 17.81 -16.32 -11.11
C LEU A 390 16.66 -15.65 -10.36
N ALA A 391 15.74 -16.44 -9.80
CA ALA A 391 14.71 -15.96 -8.90
C ALA A 391 14.68 -16.82 -7.64
N ARG A 392 14.36 -16.21 -6.49
CA ARG A 392 14.38 -16.87 -5.19
C ARG A 392 13.02 -17.35 -4.75
N THR A 393 12.01 -16.55 -5.00
CA THR A 393 10.61 -16.80 -4.63
C THR A 393 9.69 -16.35 -5.76
N LEU A 394 8.47 -16.90 -5.77
CA LEU A 394 7.48 -16.64 -6.81
C LEU A 394 6.10 -16.44 -6.17
N GLN A 395 5.39 -15.44 -6.63
CA GLN A 395 3.96 -15.26 -6.40
C GLN A 395 3.20 -15.40 -7.72
N VAL A 396 2.14 -16.19 -7.71
CA VAL A 396 1.21 -16.33 -8.84
C VAL A 396 -0.14 -15.77 -8.44
N THR A 397 -0.70 -14.88 -9.27
CA THR A 397 -1.98 -14.23 -9.02
C THR A 397 -2.89 -14.38 -10.23
N LEU A 398 -4.18 -14.60 -10.01
CA LEU A 398 -5.18 -14.49 -11.08
C LEU A 398 -5.35 -13.01 -11.44
N CYS A 399 -5.33 -12.72 -12.76
CA CYS A 399 -5.60 -11.38 -13.24
C CYS A 399 -7.07 -11.03 -13.00
N THR A 400 -7.31 -10.13 -12.07
CA THR A 400 -8.65 -9.62 -11.79
C THR A 400 -8.81 -8.27 -12.46
N PRO A 401 -9.81 -8.05 -13.32
CA PRO A 401 -10.11 -6.75 -13.89
C PRO A 401 -10.48 -5.77 -12.77
N LEU A 402 -9.60 -4.80 -12.52
CA LEU A 402 -9.86 -3.75 -11.53
C LEU A 402 -10.66 -2.63 -12.19
N ASP A 403 -11.73 -2.18 -11.57
CA ASP A 403 -12.56 -1.07 -12.04
C ASP A 403 -11.70 0.12 -12.48
N PHE A 404 -12.12 0.77 -13.58
CA PHE A 404 -11.48 1.97 -14.16
C PHE A 404 -10.10 1.76 -14.79
N THR A 405 -9.56 0.54 -14.81
CA THR A 405 -8.34 0.24 -15.56
C THR A 405 -8.62 0.05 -17.05
N PRO A 406 -7.64 0.28 -17.94
CA PRO A 406 -7.80 -0.08 -19.36
C PRO A 406 -8.17 -1.55 -19.55
N TYR A 407 -7.52 -2.45 -18.80
CA TYR A 407 -7.82 -3.89 -18.86
C TYR A 407 -9.29 -4.22 -18.51
N HIS A 408 -9.84 -3.58 -17.49
CA HIS A 408 -11.25 -3.78 -17.12
C HIS A 408 -12.19 -3.37 -18.26
N ARG A 409 -11.92 -2.23 -18.91
CA ARG A 409 -12.73 -1.75 -20.06
C ARG A 409 -12.72 -2.69 -21.25
N GLU A 410 -11.66 -3.49 -21.40
CA GLU A 410 -11.58 -4.52 -22.45
C GLU A 410 -12.29 -5.82 -22.07
N CYS A 411 -12.54 -6.05 -20.77
CA CYS A 411 -13.20 -7.26 -20.26
C CYS A 411 -14.74 -7.16 -20.24
N ILE A 412 -15.30 -5.94 -20.28
CA ILE A 412 -16.74 -5.67 -20.29
C ILE A 412 -17.23 -5.27 -21.67
#